data_47509be852f30e6c8f46532cb3e917cd
#
_entry.id   47509be852f30e6c8f46532cb3e917cd
#
_cell.length_a   1.000
_cell.length_b   1.000
_cell.length_c   1.000
_cell.angle_alpha   90.00
_cell.angle_beta   90.00
_cell.angle_gamma   90.00
#
_symmetry.space_group_name_H-M   'P 1'
#
loop_
_entity.id
_entity.type
_entity.pdbx_description
1 polymer ?
#
loop_
_entity_poly.entity_id
_entity_poly.type
_entity_poly.pdbx_seq_one_letter_code
_entity_poly.pdbx_strand_id
1 'polypeptide(L)'
;SAAWLRIVAAINAIDIRGRDGVSLKSLWDRDITTAMGLQKHGFPNFFTSAAPLAPAAAFCNVPTCLQQQVEWITDCIAHVEQNGKEKVIEATQAFEDNWVKHHDQVTGATLIAKADSWWTGANIAGKPRRVLSYLHVGNYRKACDEVAAKAYEGFEIR
;
A
#
# COMPACT_ATOMS: atom_id res chain seq x y z
N SER A 1 11.88 -17.36 8.91
CA SER A 1 11.32 -17.18 7.57
C SER A 1 9.81 -16.88 7.55
N ALA A 2 9.07 -17.21 8.61
CA ALA A 2 7.60 -17.20 8.58
C ALA A 2 6.93 -15.84 8.78
N ALA A 3 7.58 -14.82 9.36
CA ALA A 3 6.90 -13.62 9.80
C ALA A 3 6.67 -12.59 8.69
N TRP A 4 7.61 -12.44 7.77
CA TRP A 4 7.44 -11.57 6.60
C TRP A 4 6.36 -12.11 5.66
N LEU A 5 6.34 -13.43 5.48
CA LEU A 5 5.24 -14.13 4.82
C LEU A 5 3.89 -13.91 5.52
N ARG A 6 3.86 -13.70 6.83
CA ARG A 6 2.59 -13.53 7.57
C ARG A 6 1.89 -12.20 7.31
N ILE A 7 2.61 -11.10 7.05
CA ILE A 7 1.98 -9.80 6.73
C ILE A 7 1.21 -9.87 5.41
N VAL A 8 1.72 -10.60 4.43
CA VAL A 8 1.08 -10.76 3.12
C VAL A 8 0.51 -12.17 2.89
N ALA A 9 0.68 -13.08 3.86
CA ALA A 9 0.30 -14.49 3.69
C ALA A 9 -1.19 -14.67 3.41
N ALA A 10 -2.04 -13.91 4.07
CA ALA A 10 -3.48 -13.98 3.85
C ALA A 10 -3.85 -13.52 2.44
N ILE A 11 -3.24 -12.44 1.97
CA ILE A 11 -3.46 -11.92 0.61
C ILE A 11 -2.85 -12.87 -0.42
N ASN A 12 -1.64 -13.39 -0.17
CA ASN A 12 -0.98 -14.33 -1.07
C ASN A 12 -1.63 -15.73 -1.12
N ALA A 13 -2.52 -16.05 -0.19
CA ALA A 13 -3.32 -17.26 -0.24
C ALA A 13 -4.51 -17.16 -1.22
N ILE A 14 -4.83 -15.95 -1.67
CA ILE A 14 -5.89 -15.67 -2.63
C ILE A 14 -5.25 -15.49 -4.00
N ASP A 15 -5.80 -16.12 -5.04
CA ASP A 15 -5.35 -15.91 -6.43
C ASP A 15 -5.90 -14.59 -6.97
N ILE A 16 -5.25 -13.49 -6.58
CA ILE A 16 -5.61 -12.13 -7.03
C ILE A 16 -4.88 -11.86 -8.33
N ARG A 17 -5.65 -11.55 -9.37
CA ARG A 17 -5.13 -11.24 -10.71
C ARG A 17 -5.54 -9.84 -11.13
N GLY A 18 -4.58 -9.08 -11.60
CA GLY A 18 -4.77 -7.77 -12.22
C GLY A 18 -4.98 -7.84 -13.72
N ARG A 19 -4.69 -6.73 -14.38
CA ARG A 19 -4.73 -6.66 -15.86
C ARG A 19 -3.82 -7.74 -16.46
N ASP A 20 -4.24 -8.23 -17.62
CA ASP A 20 -3.52 -9.26 -18.39
C ASP A 20 -3.24 -10.54 -17.61
N GLY A 21 -4.03 -10.82 -16.54
CA GLY A 21 -3.89 -11.98 -15.71
C GLY A 21 -2.67 -12.01 -14.80
N VAL A 22 -1.99 -10.88 -14.61
CA VAL A 22 -0.79 -10.79 -13.77
C VAL A 22 -1.14 -11.09 -12.30
N SER A 23 -0.45 -12.04 -11.70
CA SER A 23 -0.65 -12.44 -10.30
C SER A 23 -0.02 -11.44 -9.34
N LEU A 24 -0.81 -10.94 -8.37
CA LEU A 24 -0.31 -10.10 -7.28
C LEU A 24 0.79 -10.80 -6.48
N LYS A 25 0.58 -12.08 -6.18
CA LYS A 25 1.57 -12.90 -5.49
C LYS A 25 2.91 -12.92 -6.23
N SER A 26 2.91 -13.11 -7.55
CA SER A 26 4.16 -13.16 -8.33
C SER A 26 4.90 -11.83 -8.35
N LEU A 27 4.21 -10.70 -8.25
CA LEU A 27 4.82 -9.38 -8.11
C LEU A 27 5.40 -9.19 -6.71
N TRP A 28 4.63 -9.49 -5.68
CA TRP A 28 5.04 -9.32 -4.29
C TRP A 28 6.07 -10.36 -3.82
N ASP A 29 6.18 -11.48 -4.50
CA ASP A 29 7.28 -12.42 -4.27
C ASP A 29 8.64 -11.84 -4.72
N ARG A 30 8.64 -10.87 -5.64
CA ARG A 30 9.84 -10.14 -6.07
C ARG A 30 10.10 -8.89 -5.21
N ASP A 31 9.16 -7.99 -5.20
CA ASP A 31 9.20 -6.76 -4.39
C ASP A 31 7.78 -6.34 -3.99
N ILE A 32 7.60 -5.93 -2.75
CA ILE A 32 6.30 -5.50 -2.26
C ILE A 32 6.20 -3.99 -2.46
N THR A 33 5.41 -3.59 -3.43
CA THR A 33 5.12 -2.20 -3.74
C THR A 33 3.61 -1.95 -3.74
N THR A 34 3.21 -0.78 -3.29
CA THR A 34 1.82 -0.31 -3.24
C THR A 34 1.77 1.19 -3.40
N ALA A 35 0.66 1.70 -3.90
CA ALA A 35 0.31 3.11 -3.84
C ALA A 35 -0.34 3.39 -2.47
N MET A 36 0.38 4.01 -1.55
CA MET A 36 -0.05 4.37 -0.19
C MET A 36 -0.48 3.19 0.70
N GLY A 37 -0.21 1.93 0.30
CA GLY A 37 -0.80 0.76 0.97
C GLY A 37 -2.30 0.60 0.74
N LEU A 38 -2.88 1.36 -0.18
CA LEU A 38 -4.31 1.38 -0.48
C LEU A 38 -4.66 0.77 -1.83
N GLN A 39 -3.76 0.88 -2.81
CA GLN A 39 -3.91 0.26 -4.12
C GLN A 39 -2.59 -0.30 -4.66
N LYS A 40 -2.70 -1.09 -5.71
CA LYS A 40 -1.57 -1.60 -6.49
C LYS A 40 -1.78 -1.27 -7.96
N HIS A 41 -0.78 -0.67 -8.60
CA HIS A 41 -0.80 -0.48 -10.05
C HIS A 41 -0.96 -1.82 -10.78
N GLY A 42 -1.76 -1.85 -11.83
CA GLY A 42 -2.11 -3.06 -12.58
C GLY A 42 -3.32 -3.81 -12.02
N PHE A 43 -3.94 -3.33 -10.92
CA PHE A 43 -5.09 -3.97 -10.27
C PHE A 43 -6.24 -2.96 -10.08
N PRO A 44 -7.01 -2.69 -11.15
CA PRO A 44 -8.13 -1.75 -11.10
C PRO A 44 -9.16 -2.15 -10.04
N ASN A 45 -9.72 -1.17 -9.34
CA ASN A 45 -10.72 -1.34 -8.28
C ASN A 45 -10.28 -2.27 -7.12
N PHE A 46 -9.01 -2.61 -7.04
CA PHE A 46 -8.47 -3.41 -5.96
C PHE A 46 -7.93 -2.51 -4.86
N PHE A 47 -8.67 -2.43 -3.76
CA PHE A 47 -8.25 -1.70 -2.57
C PHE A 47 -7.76 -2.64 -1.49
N THR A 48 -6.82 -2.15 -0.69
CA THR A 48 -6.27 -2.85 0.47
C THR A 48 -6.29 -1.94 1.70
N SER A 49 -6.39 -2.55 2.88
CA SER A 49 -6.24 -1.86 4.16
C SER A 49 -5.25 -2.60 5.03
N ALA A 50 -4.53 -1.88 5.89
CA ALA A 50 -3.40 -2.42 6.68
C ALA A 50 -2.37 -3.18 5.83
N ALA A 51 -2.27 -2.84 4.56
CA ALA A 51 -1.33 -3.45 3.62
C ALA A 51 0.07 -2.85 3.77
N PRO A 52 1.09 -3.47 3.19
CA PRO A 52 2.43 -2.93 3.19
C PRO A 52 2.49 -1.50 2.68
N LEU A 53 3.35 -0.69 3.29
CA LEU A 53 3.59 0.73 3.04
C LEU A 53 2.46 1.67 3.50
N ALA A 54 1.45 1.14 4.22
CA ALA A 54 0.55 1.91 5.06
C ALA A 54 0.95 1.76 6.54
N PRO A 55 0.45 2.62 7.45
CA PRO A 55 0.61 2.40 8.89
C PRO A 55 -0.06 1.08 9.31
N ALA A 56 0.66 0.26 10.06
CA ALA A 56 0.18 -1.04 10.53
C ALA A 56 0.67 -1.36 11.94
N ALA A 57 -0.02 -2.25 12.57
CA ALA A 57 0.15 -2.93 13.86
C ALA A 57 1.09 -2.28 14.91
N ALA A 58 2.39 -2.29 14.70
CA ALA A 58 3.36 -1.85 15.73
C ALA A 58 3.53 -0.32 15.80
N PHE A 59 3.03 0.42 14.81
CA PHE A 59 3.31 1.85 14.64
C PHE A 59 2.06 2.72 14.70
N CYS A 60 0.90 2.10 14.93
CA CYS A 60 -0.35 2.82 15.12
C CYS A 60 -1.34 2.03 16.00
N ASN A 61 -2.35 2.73 16.51
CA ASN A 61 -3.56 2.07 16.99
C ASN A 61 -4.30 1.49 15.76
N VAL A 62 -4.31 0.16 15.63
CA VAL A 62 -4.79 -0.53 14.44
C VAL A 62 -6.24 -0.15 14.07
N PRO A 63 -7.22 -0.17 14.99
CA PRO A 63 -8.58 0.26 14.66
C PRO A 63 -8.66 1.66 14.09
N THR A 64 -7.93 2.63 14.67
CA THR A 64 -7.93 4.01 14.20
C THR A 64 -7.31 4.15 12.81
N CYS A 65 -6.22 3.42 12.53
CA CYS A 65 -5.58 3.45 11.23
C CYS A 65 -6.44 2.77 10.16
N LEU A 66 -7.08 1.67 10.50
CA LEU A 66 -8.02 0.98 9.61
C LEU A 66 -9.23 1.85 9.30
N GLN A 67 -9.80 2.50 10.31
CA GLN A 67 -10.93 3.41 10.11
C GLN A 67 -10.58 4.51 9.11
N GLN A 68 -9.46 5.18 9.29
CA GLN A 68 -9.00 6.24 8.38
C GLN A 68 -8.82 5.73 6.95
N GLN A 69 -8.22 4.55 6.78
CA GLN A 69 -8.02 3.96 5.46
C GLN A 69 -9.35 3.56 4.80
N VAL A 70 -10.26 2.98 5.55
CA VAL A 70 -11.59 2.59 5.05
C VAL A 70 -12.44 3.81 4.70
N GLU A 71 -12.41 4.87 5.52
CA GLU A 71 -13.06 6.15 5.21
C GLU A 71 -12.54 6.72 3.89
N TRP A 72 -11.21 6.81 3.73
CA TRP A 72 -10.60 7.28 2.49
C TRP A 72 -11.00 6.44 1.27
N ILE A 73 -11.00 5.10 1.41
CA ILE A 73 -11.43 4.19 0.32
C ILE A 73 -12.90 4.41 -0.02
N THR A 74 -13.75 4.58 0.99
CA THR A 74 -15.19 4.82 0.79
C THR A 74 -15.45 6.14 0.05
N ASP A 75 -14.76 7.21 0.45
CA ASP A 75 -14.85 8.50 -0.22
C ASP A 75 -14.30 8.45 -1.65
N CYS A 76 -13.23 7.69 -1.86
CA CYS A 76 -12.67 7.44 -3.18
C CYS A 76 -13.67 6.71 -4.10
N ILE A 77 -14.33 5.67 -3.61
CA ILE A 77 -15.36 4.95 -4.37
C ILE A 77 -16.53 5.88 -4.69
N ALA A 78 -17.01 6.65 -3.72
CA ALA A 78 -18.08 7.63 -3.94
C ALA A 78 -17.69 8.68 -5.00
N HIS A 79 -16.44 9.14 -4.98
CA HIS A 79 -15.93 10.05 -6.01
C HIS A 79 -15.93 9.39 -7.41
N VAL A 80 -15.52 8.13 -7.52
CA VAL A 80 -15.54 7.40 -8.79
C VAL A 80 -16.97 7.26 -9.31
N GLU A 81 -17.93 6.89 -8.46
CA GLU A 81 -19.34 6.74 -8.83
C GLU A 81 -19.95 8.05 -9.36
N GLN A 82 -19.54 9.20 -8.82
CA GLN A 82 -19.97 10.53 -9.32
C GLN A 82 -19.46 10.80 -10.74
N ASN A 83 -18.36 10.18 -11.15
CA ASN A 83 -17.79 10.27 -12.50
C ASN A 83 -18.39 9.26 -13.49
N GLY A 84 -19.26 8.36 -13.03
CA GLY A 84 -20.01 7.39 -13.84
C GLY A 84 -19.95 5.98 -13.25
N LYS A 85 -21.08 5.28 -13.28
CA LYS A 85 -21.26 3.96 -12.62
C LYS A 85 -20.40 2.81 -13.18
N GLU A 86 -19.87 2.97 -14.39
CA GLU A 86 -19.04 1.93 -15.03
C GLU A 86 -17.54 2.28 -14.97
N LYS A 87 -17.18 3.30 -14.20
CA LYS A 87 -15.79 3.74 -14.07
C LYS A 87 -14.99 2.83 -13.16
N VAL A 88 -13.74 2.71 -13.48
CA VAL A 88 -12.74 2.04 -12.64
C VAL A 88 -11.67 3.03 -12.22
N ILE A 89 -11.10 2.82 -11.04
CA ILE A 89 -9.98 3.61 -10.54
C ILE A 89 -8.75 2.73 -10.35
N GLU A 90 -7.61 3.27 -10.70
CA GLU A 90 -6.33 2.58 -10.58
C GLU A 90 -5.21 3.58 -10.31
N ALA A 91 -4.33 3.24 -9.37
CA ALA A 91 -3.11 4.00 -9.15
C ALA A 91 -2.21 3.96 -10.38
N THR A 92 -1.65 5.11 -10.79
CA THR A 92 -0.63 5.14 -11.84
C THR A 92 0.67 4.49 -11.36
N GLN A 93 1.46 3.94 -12.28
CA GLN A 93 2.79 3.40 -11.93
C GLN A 93 3.68 4.50 -11.32
N ALA A 94 3.65 5.69 -11.90
CA ALA A 94 4.45 6.82 -11.41
C ALA A 94 4.08 7.21 -9.96
N PHE A 95 2.80 7.18 -9.61
CA PHE A 95 2.35 7.48 -8.25
C PHE A 95 2.81 6.39 -7.26
N GLU A 96 2.67 5.12 -7.64
CA GLU A 96 3.16 4.01 -6.82
C GLU A 96 4.68 4.10 -6.59
N ASP A 97 5.47 4.33 -7.65
CA ASP A 97 6.93 4.46 -7.55
C ASP A 97 7.35 5.64 -6.66
N ASN A 98 6.66 6.77 -6.78
CA ASN A 98 6.91 7.94 -5.95
C ASN A 98 6.57 7.66 -4.47
N TRP A 99 5.48 6.96 -4.21
CA TRP A 99 5.13 6.56 -2.85
C TRP A 99 6.16 5.62 -2.24
N VAL A 100 6.59 4.60 -2.98
CA VAL A 100 7.65 3.67 -2.55
C VAL A 100 8.93 4.43 -2.21
N LYS A 101 9.36 5.32 -3.08
CA LYS A 101 10.56 6.17 -2.86
C LYS A 101 10.42 7.03 -1.61
N HIS A 102 9.29 7.69 -1.46
CA HIS A 102 8.99 8.51 -0.26
C HIS A 102 9.01 7.66 1.00
N HIS A 103 8.34 6.51 0.98
CA HIS A 103 8.32 5.56 2.08
C HIS A 103 9.73 5.11 2.48
N ASP A 104 10.56 4.73 1.52
CA ASP A 104 11.92 4.26 1.76
C ASP A 104 12.81 5.39 2.33
N GLN A 105 12.62 6.62 1.91
CA GLN A 105 13.30 7.79 2.49
C GLN A 105 12.92 8.02 3.95
N VAL A 106 11.61 8.00 4.25
CA VAL A 106 11.09 8.21 5.62
C VAL A 106 11.56 7.10 6.56
N THR A 107 11.48 5.85 6.12
CA THR A 107 11.85 4.70 6.96
C THR A 107 13.36 4.51 7.06
N GLY A 108 14.10 4.77 5.99
CA GLY A 108 15.56 4.63 5.92
C GLY A 108 16.32 5.55 6.89
N ALA A 109 15.72 6.67 7.27
CA ALA A 109 16.27 7.59 8.28
C ALA A 109 16.16 7.04 9.72
N THR A 110 15.50 5.90 9.94
CA THR A 110 15.21 5.37 11.26
C THR A 110 16.11 4.20 11.65
N LEU A 111 16.24 3.94 12.95
CA LEU A 111 16.96 2.78 13.47
C LEU A 111 16.31 1.44 13.08
N ILE A 112 15.00 1.45 12.82
CA ILE A 112 14.25 0.25 12.43
C ILE A 112 14.77 -0.30 11.10
N ALA A 113 15.12 0.56 10.16
CA ALA A 113 15.70 0.16 8.87
C ALA A 113 17.03 -0.60 9.03
N LYS A 114 17.76 -0.36 10.13
CA LYS A 114 19.05 -0.98 10.45
C LYS A 114 18.91 -2.29 11.22
N ALA A 115 17.73 -2.56 11.79
CA ALA A 115 17.51 -3.76 12.58
C ALA A 115 17.36 -5.01 11.69
N ASP A 116 18.02 -6.09 12.06
CA ASP A 116 17.79 -7.40 11.45
C ASP A 116 16.50 -8.00 12.00
N SER A 117 15.40 -7.56 11.42
CA SER A 117 14.06 -7.84 11.90
C SER A 117 13.18 -8.36 10.75
N TRP A 118 12.17 -9.13 11.12
CA TRP A 118 11.12 -9.55 10.19
C TRP A 118 10.33 -8.35 9.61
N TRP A 119 10.31 -7.20 10.31
CA TRP A 119 9.74 -5.94 9.81
C TRP A 119 10.46 -5.38 8.59
N THR A 120 11.71 -5.72 8.41
CA THR A 120 12.54 -5.25 7.28
C THR A 120 12.72 -6.31 6.20
N GLY A 121 12.21 -7.53 6.38
CA GLY A 121 12.46 -8.64 5.48
C GLY A 121 13.90 -9.14 5.48
N ALA A 122 14.76 -8.66 6.40
CA ALA A 122 16.18 -9.01 6.47
C ALA A 122 16.44 -10.51 6.67
N ASN A 123 15.45 -11.25 7.12
CA ASN A 123 15.51 -12.71 7.33
C ASN A 123 15.16 -13.52 6.08
N ILE A 124 14.95 -12.89 4.92
CA ILE A 124 14.63 -13.56 3.66
C ILE A 124 15.70 -13.24 2.63
N ALA A 125 16.47 -14.26 2.28
CA ALA A 125 17.49 -14.13 1.26
C ALA A 125 16.89 -13.74 -0.11
N GLY A 126 17.53 -12.81 -0.82
CA GLY A 126 17.16 -12.41 -2.18
C GLY A 126 16.00 -11.40 -2.27
N LYS A 127 15.43 -10.96 -1.14
CA LYS A 127 14.40 -9.89 -1.14
C LYS A 127 15.00 -8.52 -0.78
N PRO A 128 14.49 -7.44 -1.35
CA PRO A 128 14.86 -6.10 -0.93
C PRO A 128 14.56 -5.90 0.56
N ARG A 129 15.50 -5.27 1.27
CA ARG A 129 15.31 -4.91 2.66
C ARG A 129 14.49 -3.62 2.73
N ARG A 130 13.25 -3.73 3.20
CA ARG A 130 12.33 -2.59 3.33
C ARG A 130 11.50 -2.72 4.60
N VAL A 131 11.33 -1.62 5.33
CA VAL A 131 10.34 -1.56 6.41
C VAL A 131 8.94 -1.60 5.78
N LEU A 132 8.10 -2.56 6.17
CA LEU A 132 6.80 -2.75 5.51
C LEU A 132 5.69 -1.85 6.06
N SER A 133 5.93 -1.12 7.15
CA SER A 133 4.94 -0.21 7.72
C SER A 133 5.37 1.24 7.59
N TYR A 134 4.46 2.12 7.24
CA TYR A 134 4.69 3.56 7.31
C TYR A 134 4.71 4.02 8.78
N LEU A 135 5.74 4.78 9.18
CA LEU A 135 6.05 5.01 10.59
C LEU A 135 5.35 6.23 11.20
N HIS A 136 4.91 7.18 10.39
CA HIS A 136 4.37 8.46 10.83
C HIS A 136 2.89 8.61 10.46
N VAL A 137 2.00 8.15 11.33
CA VAL A 137 0.54 8.13 11.08
C VAL A 137 -0.03 9.50 10.70
N GLY A 138 0.40 10.57 11.38
CA GLY A 138 -0.05 11.92 11.07
C GLY A 138 0.35 12.38 9.66
N ASN A 139 1.57 12.09 9.24
CA ASN A 139 2.05 12.43 7.89
C ASN A 139 1.36 11.57 6.82
N TYR A 140 1.09 10.30 7.13
CA TYR A 140 0.34 9.43 6.25
C TYR A 140 -1.09 9.96 6.02
N ARG A 141 -1.79 10.31 7.11
CA ARG A 141 -3.13 10.88 7.02
C ARG A 141 -3.14 12.15 6.17
N LYS A 142 -2.19 13.06 6.44
CA LYS A 142 -2.04 14.28 5.65
C LYS A 142 -1.83 14.00 4.16
N ALA A 143 -0.99 13.04 3.81
CA ALA A 143 -0.78 12.63 2.42
C ALA A 143 -2.06 12.06 1.79
N CYS A 144 -2.83 11.26 2.51
CA CYS A 144 -4.13 10.77 2.06
C CYS A 144 -5.12 11.91 1.81
N ASP A 145 -5.21 12.86 2.75
CA ASP A 145 -6.09 14.03 2.66
C ASP A 145 -5.71 14.94 1.47
N GLU A 146 -4.41 15.14 1.23
CA GLU A 146 -3.91 15.92 0.09
C GLU A 146 -4.25 15.28 -1.26
N VAL A 147 -4.15 13.96 -1.38
CA VAL A 147 -4.55 13.22 -2.59
C VAL A 147 -6.05 13.34 -2.83
N ALA A 148 -6.87 13.16 -1.79
CA ALA A 148 -8.32 13.29 -1.89
C ALA A 148 -8.74 14.73 -2.27
N ALA A 149 -8.12 15.75 -1.66
CA ALA A 149 -8.40 17.16 -1.94
C ALA A 149 -8.06 17.56 -3.40
N LYS A 150 -7.17 16.83 -4.05
CA LYS A 150 -6.80 17.00 -5.46
C LYS A 150 -7.54 16.03 -6.40
N ALA A 151 -8.75 15.64 -6.05
CA ALA A 151 -9.57 14.72 -6.82
C ALA A 151 -8.85 13.39 -7.15
N TYR A 152 -8.15 12.85 -6.18
CA TYR A 152 -7.36 11.61 -6.27
C TYR A 152 -6.24 11.67 -7.31
N GLU A 153 -5.51 12.80 -7.33
CA GLU A 153 -4.32 12.97 -8.17
C GLU A 153 -3.36 11.77 -7.98
N GLY A 154 -2.87 11.23 -9.10
CA GLY A 154 -2.05 10.01 -9.12
C GLY A 154 -2.83 8.73 -9.34
N PHE A 155 -4.17 8.84 -9.43
CA PHE A 155 -5.05 7.74 -9.83
C PHE A 155 -5.72 8.08 -11.16
N GLU A 156 -5.92 7.07 -11.99
CA GLU A 156 -6.67 7.18 -13.25
C GLU A 156 -8.09 6.67 -13.02
N ILE A 157 -9.08 7.49 -13.39
CA ILE A 157 -10.49 7.09 -13.44
C ILE A 157 -10.87 6.96 -14.91
N ARG A 158 -11.26 5.78 -15.35
CA ARG A 158 -11.59 5.49 -16.75
C ARG A 158 -12.81 4.57 -16.90
#